data_d9623e762a57426815955cd6a9c2b2d9
#
_entry.id   d9623e762a57426815955cd6a9c2b2d9
#
_cell.length_a   1.000
_cell.length_b   1.000
_cell.length_c   1.000
_cell.angle_alpha   90.00
_cell.angle_beta   90.00
_cell.angle_gamma   90.00
#
_symmetry.space_group_name_H-M   'P 1'
#
loop_
_entity.id
_entity.type
_entity.pdbx_description
1 polymer ?
#
loop_
_entity_poly.entity_id
_entity_poly.type
_entity_poly.pdbx_seq_one_letter_code
_entity_poly.pdbx_strand_id
1 'polypeptide(L)'
;LYIIIPVYFRRKMNPAITNQSEDGDIYSFTLSSVNVSLANALRRIMLSEIPTYAFITDTYENNKCNVEINTSRLHNEIIKQRLGCIPIHETDLDILTDKYVLEVDVKNDTDNVIYVTTEDFRIRNKSTGNYLTEKETKRIFPANRITSQYIDFVRLKPKISDSIPGEHLKLTAEFSVSMAKVNSMYNVVSKCAYANTPDSTKIAAAWEERLAKLVSDGMTEQEINFHKNNFNTLDAQRIFKPESFDFVVQTVGVYDNRSIIKKGCAVLQNKFVAMIDAINSDIVQIDRSDTTMDNCYDIMLEDEDYTIGKVIEFVLYKSYYEGEKALSFCGFKKFHPHLSHSIIRIAFARDLGNEGRRVCKDMLIDACNQAQGVYSKIFGMF
;
A
#
# COMPACT_ATOMS: atom_id res chain seq x y z
N LEU A 1 11.60 40.22 20.59
CA LEU A 1 10.64 40.54 19.52
C LEU A 1 9.97 39.22 19.08
N TYR A 2 8.71 39.01 19.53
CA TYR A 2 7.90 37.94 19.00
C TYR A 2 7.58 38.28 17.55
N ILE A 3 8.17 37.51 16.59
CA ILE A 3 7.75 37.59 15.20
C ILE A 3 6.38 36.89 15.15
N ILE A 4 5.31 37.67 15.21
CA ILE A 4 3.96 37.22 14.88
C ILE A 4 4.01 36.97 13.39
N ILE A 5 4.19 35.70 13.01
CA ILE A 5 4.05 35.26 11.61
C ILE A 5 2.56 35.44 11.27
N PRO A 6 2.20 36.32 10.32
CA PRO A 6 0.82 36.53 9.98
C PRO A 6 0.23 35.21 9.50
N VAL A 7 -0.89 34.79 10.05
CA VAL A 7 -1.68 33.62 9.58
C VAL A 7 -2.28 34.01 8.23
N TYR A 8 -1.44 34.06 7.20
CA TYR A 8 -1.92 34.18 5.83
C TYR A 8 -2.66 32.90 5.45
N PHE A 9 -3.81 33.05 4.84
CA PHE A 9 -4.76 32.08 4.36
C PHE A 9 -4.08 30.76 3.95
N ARG A 10 -3.87 29.86 4.90
CA ARG A 10 -3.50 28.47 4.63
C ARG A 10 -4.73 27.84 3.97
N ARG A 11 -4.65 27.62 2.67
CA ARG A 11 -5.70 26.88 1.96
C ARG A 11 -5.71 25.46 2.53
N LYS A 12 -6.53 25.24 3.58
CA LYS A 12 -6.68 23.93 4.21
C LYS A 12 -7.08 22.94 3.11
N MET A 13 -6.25 21.95 2.88
CA MET A 13 -6.63 20.82 2.04
C MET A 13 -7.89 20.19 2.63
N ASN A 14 -8.91 20.07 1.81
CA ASN A 14 -10.18 19.52 2.23
C ASN A 14 -10.55 18.38 1.28
N PRO A 15 -10.01 17.15 1.53
CA PRO A 15 -10.28 16.00 0.68
C PRO A 15 -11.78 15.76 0.57
N ALA A 16 -12.22 15.25 -0.59
CA ALA A 16 -13.58 14.80 -0.81
C ALA A 16 -13.57 13.48 -1.57
N ILE A 17 -14.52 12.61 -1.25
CA ILE A 17 -14.70 11.30 -1.89
C ILE A 17 -16.04 11.29 -2.60
N THR A 18 -15.99 10.93 -3.88
CA THR A 18 -17.17 10.83 -4.76
C THR A 18 -17.10 9.56 -5.60
N ASN A 19 -18.13 9.28 -6.38
CA ASN A 19 -18.18 8.19 -7.36
C ASN A 19 -17.79 6.82 -6.76
N GLN A 20 -18.25 6.55 -5.54
CA GLN A 20 -18.02 5.28 -4.88
C GLN A 20 -18.83 4.17 -5.54
N SER A 21 -18.19 3.09 -5.91
CA SER A 21 -18.84 1.87 -6.42
C SER A 21 -18.09 0.63 -5.97
N GLU A 22 -18.80 -0.45 -5.75
CA GLU A 22 -18.24 -1.74 -5.35
C GLU A 22 -18.83 -2.82 -6.26
N ASP A 23 -17.97 -3.57 -6.92
CA ASP A 23 -18.32 -4.66 -7.81
C ASP A 23 -17.48 -5.89 -7.42
N GLY A 24 -18.11 -6.83 -6.73
CA GLY A 24 -17.43 -7.98 -6.13
C GLY A 24 -16.33 -7.54 -5.16
N ASP A 25 -15.09 -7.93 -5.45
CA ASP A 25 -13.92 -7.59 -4.62
C ASP A 25 -13.23 -6.28 -5.05
N ILE A 26 -13.79 -5.57 -6.02
CA ILE A 26 -13.23 -4.32 -6.56
C ILE A 26 -14.02 -3.14 -6.03
N TYR A 27 -13.32 -2.19 -5.41
CA TYR A 27 -13.88 -0.93 -4.95
C TYR A 27 -13.25 0.24 -5.69
N SER A 28 -14.08 1.09 -6.26
CA SER A 28 -13.66 2.28 -7.00
C SER A 28 -14.22 3.54 -6.34
N PHE A 29 -13.40 4.60 -6.32
CA PHE A 29 -13.80 5.90 -5.79
C PHE A 29 -12.94 7.02 -6.38
N THR A 30 -13.47 8.24 -6.41
CA THR A 30 -12.72 9.45 -6.77
C THR A 30 -12.30 10.20 -5.50
N LEU A 31 -11.00 10.39 -5.31
CA LEU A 31 -10.42 11.23 -4.26
C LEU A 31 -10.02 12.57 -4.87
N SER A 32 -10.61 13.66 -4.40
CA SER A 32 -10.38 15.01 -4.93
C SER A 32 -9.93 15.99 -3.86
N SER A 33 -9.42 17.14 -4.30
CA SER A 33 -8.87 18.23 -3.45
C SER A 33 -7.67 17.80 -2.60
N VAL A 34 -6.86 16.87 -3.14
CA VAL A 34 -5.58 16.44 -2.59
C VAL A 34 -4.50 16.48 -3.66
N ASN A 35 -3.26 16.73 -3.25
CA ASN A 35 -2.13 16.64 -4.16
C ASN A 35 -1.77 15.19 -4.48
N VAL A 36 -1.15 14.98 -5.64
CA VAL A 36 -0.69 13.66 -6.09
C VAL A 36 0.26 12.98 -5.08
N SER A 37 1.06 13.74 -4.34
CA SER A 37 1.96 13.19 -3.32
C SER A 37 1.19 12.47 -2.21
N LEU A 38 0.09 13.07 -1.72
CA LEU A 38 -0.76 12.45 -0.70
C LEU A 38 -1.54 11.24 -1.25
N ALA A 39 -2.09 11.36 -2.47
CA ALA A 39 -2.79 10.25 -3.12
C ALA A 39 -1.86 9.06 -3.34
N ASN A 40 -0.64 9.30 -3.84
CA ASN A 40 0.34 8.25 -4.07
C ASN A 40 0.89 7.64 -2.77
N ALA A 41 1.05 8.43 -1.71
CA ALA A 41 1.43 7.89 -0.41
C ALA A 41 0.39 6.91 0.11
N LEU A 42 -0.91 7.25 0.06
CA LEU A 42 -2.00 6.34 0.44
C LEU A 42 -1.96 5.05 -0.38
N ARG A 43 -1.85 5.15 -1.72
CA ARG A 43 -1.72 3.98 -2.60
C ARG A 43 -0.55 3.08 -2.21
N ARG A 44 0.62 3.66 -1.98
CA ARG A 44 1.85 2.92 -1.64
C ARG A 44 1.73 2.22 -0.30
N ILE A 45 1.17 2.88 0.71
CA ILE A 45 0.95 2.27 2.02
C ILE A 45 -0.05 1.10 1.94
N MET A 46 -1.15 1.25 1.21
CA MET A 46 -2.11 0.14 1.02
C MET A 46 -1.46 -1.08 0.35
N LEU A 47 -0.49 -0.87 -0.55
CA LEU A 47 0.23 -1.95 -1.23
C LEU A 47 1.30 -2.63 -0.35
N SER A 48 1.91 -1.90 0.60
CA SER A 48 3.18 -2.36 1.16
C SER A 48 3.30 -2.35 2.68
N GLU A 49 2.48 -1.59 3.41
CA GLU A 49 2.74 -1.36 4.85
C GLU A 49 1.55 -1.68 5.77
N ILE A 50 0.50 -2.34 5.26
CA ILE A 50 -0.59 -2.85 6.11
C ILE A 50 -0.18 -4.23 6.61
N PRO A 51 -0.10 -4.44 7.94
CA PRO A 51 0.29 -5.73 8.50
C PRO A 51 -0.83 -6.77 8.34
N THR A 52 -0.43 -8.02 8.11
CA THR A 52 -1.33 -9.17 8.02
C THR A 52 -0.61 -10.45 8.43
N TYR A 53 -1.37 -11.54 8.58
CA TYR A 53 -0.83 -12.87 8.77
C TYR A 53 -0.35 -13.50 7.47
N ALA A 54 0.76 -14.24 7.53
CA ALA A 54 1.18 -15.22 6.52
C ALA A 54 2.02 -16.32 7.17
N PHE A 55 2.25 -17.41 6.41
CA PHE A 55 3.22 -18.44 6.77
C PHE A 55 4.56 -18.09 6.15
N ILE A 56 5.51 -17.60 6.95
CA ILE A 56 6.84 -17.27 6.46
C ILE A 56 7.63 -18.53 6.18
N THR A 57 8.04 -18.70 4.94
CA THR A 57 8.74 -19.88 4.44
C THR A 57 9.98 -19.52 3.62
N ASP A 58 10.22 -18.24 3.44
CA ASP A 58 11.33 -17.70 2.67
C ASP A 58 12.57 -17.52 3.56
N THR A 59 13.73 -17.73 2.98
CA THR A 59 15.05 -17.88 3.60
C THR A 59 15.10 -18.98 4.66
N TYR A 60 16.26 -19.62 4.78
CA TYR A 60 16.45 -20.72 5.73
C TYR A 60 16.31 -20.26 7.18
N GLU A 61 16.84 -19.06 7.51
CA GLU A 61 16.84 -18.50 8.86
C GLU A 61 15.45 -18.08 9.33
N ASN A 62 14.60 -17.61 8.41
CA ASN A 62 13.26 -17.08 8.77
C ASN A 62 12.16 -18.11 8.59
N ASN A 63 12.46 -19.27 8.00
CA ASN A 63 11.48 -20.29 7.71
C ASN A 63 10.83 -20.84 8.99
N LYS A 64 9.51 -20.74 9.06
CA LYS A 64 8.68 -21.25 10.17
C LYS A 64 7.80 -22.44 9.74
N CYS A 65 8.12 -23.09 8.63
CA CYS A 65 7.42 -24.27 8.14
C CYS A 65 8.34 -25.49 8.20
N ASN A 66 7.90 -26.54 8.89
CA ASN A 66 8.58 -27.83 8.94
C ASN A 66 7.79 -28.88 8.14
N VAL A 67 8.39 -29.42 7.10
CA VAL A 67 7.80 -30.50 6.30
C VAL A 67 8.38 -31.82 6.80
N GLU A 68 7.57 -32.60 7.53
CA GLU A 68 7.99 -33.88 8.12
C GLU A 68 7.95 -35.02 7.09
N ILE A 69 6.87 -35.10 6.32
CA ILE A 69 6.66 -36.12 5.29
C ILE A 69 6.14 -35.43 4.02
N ASN A 70 6.80 -35.68 2.92
CA ASN A 70 6.34 -35.28 1.61
C ASN A 70 6.73 -36.34 0.58
N THR A 71 5.78 -37.17 0.19
CA THR A 71 5.94 -38.14 -0.88
C THR A 71 5.18 -37.73 -2.13
N SER A 72 4.63 -36.50 -2.17
CA SER A 72 3.94 -35.95 -3.33
C SER A 72 4.90 -35.60 -4.45
N ARG A 73 4.37 -35.22 -5.61
CA ARG A 73 5.19 -34.81 -6.77
C ARG A 73 5.78 -33.39 -6.64
N LEU A 74 5.28 -32.60 -5.71
CA LEU A 74 5.80 -31.27 -5.46
C LEU A 74 6.94 -31.36 -4.45
N HIS A 75 8.08 -30.78 -4.76
CA HIS A 75 9.16 -30.68 -3.77
C HIS A 75 8.86 -29.61 -2.71
N ASN A 76 9.59 -29.65 -1.60
CA ASN A 76 9.29 -28.88 -0.40
C ASN A 76 9.26 -27.38 -0.63
N GLU A 77 10.10 -26.82 -1.52
CA GLU A 77 10.12 -25.38 -1.81
C GLU A 77 8.81 -24.93 -2.48
N ILE A 78 8.27 -25.73 -3.42
CA ILE A 78 6.98 -25.42 -4.05
C ILE A 78 5.84 -25.49 -3.04
N ILE A 79 5.86 -26.49 -2.13
CA ILE A 79 4.86 -26.61 -1.07
C ILE A 79 4.92 -25.39 -0.14
N LYS A 80 6.11 -24.99 0.28
CA LYS A 80 6.34 -23.80 1.10
C LYS A 80 5.88 -22.52 0.41
N GLN A 81 6.21 -22.34 -0.87
CA GLN A 81 5.77 -21.19 -1.67
C GLN A 81 4.24 -21.12 -1.76
N ARG A 82 3.58 -22.27 -2.03
CA ARG A 82 2.11 -22.34 -2.08
C ARG A 82 1.50 -22.01 -0.72
N LEU A 83 2.08 -22.51 0.37
CA LEU A 83 1.63 -22.22 1.73
C LEU A 83 1.70 -20.72 2.05
N GLY A 84 2.81 -20.06 1.67
CA GLY A 84 2.96 -18.61 1.85
C GLY A 84 1.97 -17.75 1.04
N CYS A 85 1.36 -18.32 -0.01
CA CYS A 85 0.34 -17.62 -0.81
C CYS A 85 -1.09 -17.81 -0.30
N ILE A 86 -1.33 -18.65 0.73
CA ILE A 86 -2.67 -18.89 1.28
C ILE A 86 -3.05 -17.73 2.21
N PRO A 87 -4.14 -17.00 1.93
CA PRO A 87 -4.59 -15.91 2.81
C PRO A 87 -5.15 -16.47 4.12
N ILE A 88 -4.83 -15.81 5.23
CA ILE A 88 -5.26 -16.15 6.58
C ILE A 88 -6.28 -15.10 7.02
N HIS A 89 -7.56 -15.48 7.12
CA HIS A 89 -8.68 -14.58 7.38
C HIS A 89 -8.86 -14.33 8.88
N GLU A 90 -7.81 -13.80 9.53
CA GLU A 90 -7.87 -13.27 10.88
C GLU A 90 -7.36 -11.84 10.89
N THR A 91 -8.12 -10.95 11.49
CA THR A 91 -7.85 -9.50 11.48
C THR A 91 -7.24 -8.99 12.77
N ASP A 92 -7.38 -9.73 13.86
CA ASP A 92 -6.71 -9.45 15.12
C ASP A 92 -5.33 -10.12 15.10
N LEU A 93 -4.28 -9.29 15.08
CA LEU A 93 -2.91 -9.73 14.86
C LEU A 93 -2.24 -10.36 16.09
N ASP A 94 -2.90 -10.37 17.24
CA ASP A 94 -2.37 -10.91 18.51
C ASP A 94 -2.91 -12.31 18.87
N ILE A 95 -3.87 -12.81 18.08
CA ILE A 95 -4.57 -14.06 18.43
C ILE A 95 -3.74 -15.31 18.07
N LEU A 96 -3.21 -15.37 16.82
CA LEU A 96 -2.63 -16.60 16.30
C LEU A 96 -1.12 -16.72 16.57
N THR A 97 -0.39 -15.62 16.54
CA THR A 97 1.07 -15.62 16.70
C THR A 97 1.47 -16.20 18.07
N ASP A 98 2.49 -17.03 18.09
CA ASP A 98 3.08 -17.72 19.25
C ASP A 98 2.16 -18.69 20.01
N LYS A 99 0.84 -18.59 19.85
CA LYS A 99 -0.15 -19.41 20.56
C LYS A 99 -0.57 -20.63 19.78
N TYR A 100 -0.61 -20.53 18.44
CA TYR A 100 -1.14 -21.57 17.56
C TYR A 100 -0.15 -21.99 16.50
N VAL A 101 -0.33 -23.20 15.99
CA VAL A 101 0.42 -23.77 14.88
C VAL A 101 -0.54 -24.45 13.90
N LEU A 102 -0.29 -24.27 12.62
CA LEU A 102 -0.97 -25.01 11.56
C LEU A 102 -0.41 -26.42 11.51
N GLU A 103 -1.27 -27.42 11.35
CA GLU A 103 -0.92 -28.80 11.06
C GLU A 103 -1.70 -29.27 9.84
N VAL A 104 -0.99 -29.97 8.93
CA VAL A 104 -1.55 -30.66 7.79
C VAL A 104 -1.00 -32.07 7.82
N ASP A 105 -1.87 -33.07 7.90
CA ASP A 105 -1.49 -34.49 7.91
C ASP A 105 -2.52 -35.28 7.11
N VAL A 106 -2.23 -35.50 5.82
CA VAL A 106 -3.15 -36.16 4.88
C VAL A 106 -2.40 -37.22 4.11
N LYS A 107 -2.88 -38.45 4.18
CA LYS A 107 -2.38 -39.60 3.46
C LYS A 107 -3.44 -40.14 2.52
N ASN A 108 -3.07 -40.50 1.32
CA ASN A 108 -4.00 -41.07 0.37
C ASN A 108 -4.00 -42.62 0.45
N ASP A 109 -4.95 -43.12 1.20
CA ASP A 109 -5.17 -44.59 1.29
C ASP A 109 -6.32 -45.06 0.35
N THR A 110 -6.78 -44.21 -0.58
CA THR A 110 -7.84 -44.54 -1.56
C THR A 110 -7.27 -44.96 -2.90
N ASP A 111 -8.14 -45.44 -3.79
CA ASP A 111 -7.78 -45.83 -5.17
C ASP A 111 -7.82 -44.66 -6.17
N ASN A 112 -8.19 -43.47 -5.71
CA ASN A 112 -8.33 -42.25 -6.52
C ASN A 112 -7.31 -41.18 -6.10
N VAL A 113 -7.02 -40.23 -7.00
CA VAL A 113 -6.26 -39.03 -6.65
C VAL A 113 -7.11 -38.19 -5.69
N ILE A 114 -6.53 -37.77 -4.57
CA ILE A 114 -7.17 -36.83 -3.65
C ILE A 114 -6.48 -35.47 -3.70
N TYR A 115 -7.22 -34.43 -3.39
CA TYR A 115 -6.75 -33.06 -3.30
C TYR A 115 -6.69 -32.68 -1.82
N VAL A 116 -5.51 -32.34 -1.35
CA VAL A 116 -5.35 -31.67 -0.06
C VAL A 116 -5.71 -30.21 -0.28
N THR A 117 -6.65 -29.70 0.49
CA THR A 117 -7.15 -28.33 0.39
C THR A 117 -7.03 -27.63 1.73
N THR A 118 -7.38 -26.34 1.81
CA THR A 118 -7.43 -25.62 3.09
C THR A 118 -8.52 -26.13 4.03
N GLU A 119 -9.44 -26.99 3.59
CA GLU A 119 -10.39 -27.71 4.45
C GLU A 119 -9.71 -28.75 5.35
N ASP A 120 -8.60 -29.33 4.88
CA ASP A 120 -7.83 -30.33 5.63
C ASP A 120 -6.88 -29.72 6.66
N PHE A 121 -6.82 -28.38 6.72
CA PHE A 121 -5.98 -27.65 7.66
C PHE A 121 -6.56 -27.74 9.07
N ARG A 122 -5.66 -27.96 10.04
CA ARG A 122 -5.98 -27.98 11.47
C ARG A 122 -5.10 -27.01 12.22
N ILE A 123 -5.66 -26.30 13.18
CA ILE A 123 -4.95 -25.32 13.98
C ILE A 123 -4.90 -25.82 15.41
N ARG A 124 -3.69 -26.06 15.91
CA ARG A 124 -3.46 -26.58 17.27
C ARG A 124 -2.91 -25.48 18.17
N ASN A 125 -3.43 -25.39 19.37
CA ASN A 125 -2.87 -24.53 20.43
C ASN A 125 -1.58 -25.16 20.97
N LYS A 126 -0.48 -24.41 20.96
CA LYS A 126 0.85 -24.88 21.38
C LYS A 126 0.91 -25.24 22.87
N SER A 127 0.17 -24.51 23.73
CA SER A 127 0.23 -24.67 25.18
C SER A 127 -0.67 -25.81 25.68
N THR A 128 -1.89 -25.92 25.14
CA THR A 128 -2.89 -26.92 25.61
C THR A 128 -2.88 -28.20 24.79
N GLY A 129 -2.31 -28.17 23.56
CA GLY A 129 -2.39 -29.27 22.61
C GLY A 129 -3.75 -29.44 21.92
N ASN A 130 -4.75 -28.66 22.30
CA ASN A 130 -6.10 -28.77 21.74
C ASN A 130 -6.17 -28.11 20.37
N TYR A 131 -6.99 -28.71 19.48
CA TYR A 131 -7.30 -28.11 18.18
C TYR A 131 -8.44 -27.11 18.30
N LEU A 132 -8.38 -26.07 17.45
CA LEU A 132 -9.55 -25.23 17.19
C LEU A 132 -10.66 -26.09 16.59
N THR A 133 -11.90 -25.67 16.84
CA THR A 133 -13.06 -26.32 16.22
C THR A 133 -13.04 -26.17 14.70
N GLU A 134 -13.66 -27.10 13.99
CA GLU A 134 -13.78 -27.03 12.52
C GLU A 134 -14.40 -25.70 12.07
N LYS A 135 -15.38 -25.19 12.81
CA LYS A 135 -16.02 -23.90 12.51
C LYS A 135 -15.05 -22.72 12.62
N GLU A 136 -14.18 -22.72 13.61
CA GLU A 136 -13.16 -21.67 13.79
C GLU A 136 -12.11 -21.77 12.71
N THR A 137 -11.64 -22.97 12.39
CA THR A 137 -10.67 -23.17 11.30
C THR A 137 -11.24 -22.75 9.95
N LYS A 138 -12.50 -23.09 9.65
CA LYS A 138 -13.18 -22.65 8.41
C LYS A 138 -13.44 -21.14 8.36
N ARG A 139 -13.49 -20.45 9.49
CA ARG A 139 -13.51 -18.98 9.52
C ARG A 139 -12.16 -18.39 9.07
N ILE A 140 -11.06 -19.01 9.49
CA ILE A 140 -9.70 -18.59 9.16
C ILE A 140 -9.34 -18.97 7.71
N PHE A 141 -9.81 -20.13 7.24
CA PHE A 141 -9.61 -20.63 5.87
C PHE A 141 -10.98 -20.88 5.21
N PRO A 142 -11.71 -19.83 4.80
CA PRO A 142 -13.04 -20.00 4.25
C PRO A 142 -13.02 -20.59 2.84
N ALA A 143 -14.10 -21.28 2.47
CA ALA A 143 -14.38 -21.63 1.09
C ALA A 143 -14.68 -20.38 0.24
N ASN A 144 -14.43 -20.46 -1.05
CA ASN A 144 -14.81 -19.43 -2.00
C ASN A 144 -16.34 -19.21 -1.97
N ARG A 145 -16.77 -17.95 -1.88
CA ARG A 145 -18.20 -17.60 -1.72
C ARG A 145 -19.07 -18.02 -2.91
N ILE A 146 -18.51 -18.13 -4.12
CA ILE A 146 -19.24 -18.42 -5.35
C ILE A 146 -19.23 -19.92 -5.62
N THR A 147 -18.04 -20.54 -5.57
CA THR A 147 -17.85 -21.95 -5.94
C THR A 147 -18.00 -22.92 -4.77
N SER A 148 -17.99 -22.41 -3.53
CA SER A 148 -17.94 -23.22 -2.28
C SER A 148 -16.74 -24.17 -2.20
N GLN A 149 -15.70 -23.94 -2.99
CA GLN A 149 -14.48 -24.73 -3.00
C GLN A 149 -13.42 -24.09 -2.10
N TYR A 150 -12.62 -24.94 -1.45
CA TYR A 150 -11.45 -24.56 -0.69
C TYR A 150 -10.22 -24.41 -1.60
N ILE A 151 -9.17 -23.76 -1.12
CA ILE A 151 -7.95 -23.57 -1.90
C ILE A 151 -7.20 -24.89 -2.06
N ASP A 152 -6.95 -25.32 -3.29
CA ASP A 152 -6.13 -26.50 -3.60
C ASP A 152 -4.69 -26.27 -3.14
N PHE A 153 -4.18 -27.19 -2.30
CA PHE A 153 -2.82 -27.13 -1.79
C PHE A 153 -1.89 -28.12 -2.46
N VAL A 154 -2.18 -29.42 -2.37
CA VAL A 154 -1.37 -30.51 -2.98
C VAL A 154 -2.29 -31.61 -3.51
N ARG A 155 -1.86 -32.27 -4.58
CA ARG A 155 -2.50 -33.51 -5.07
C ARG A 155 -1.70 -34.71 -4.60
N LEU A 156 -2.38 -35.72 -4.07
CA LEU A 156 -1.78 -36.98 -3.64
C LEU A 156 -2.30 -38.13 -4.49
N LYS A 157 -1.37 -38.91 -5.02
CA LYS A 157 -1.67 -40.11 -5.81
C LYS A 157 -2.19 -41.22 -4.92
N PRO A 158 -3.01 -42.13 -5.51
CA PRO A 158 -3.51 -43.28 -4.83
C PRO A 158 -2.41 -44.31 -4.55
N LYS A 159 -2.74 -45.25 -3.70
CA LYS A 159 -2.00 -46.49 -3.52
C LYS A 159 -2.03 -47.30 -4.84
N ILE A 160 -0.86 -47.80 -5.27
CA ILE A 160 -0.73 -48.62 -6.49
C ILE A 160 -0.69 -50.09 -6.13
N SER A 161 -0.02 -50.44 -5.03
CA SER A 161 0.12 -51.81 -4.52
C SER A 161 0.48 -51.78 -3.04
N ASP A 162 0.51 -52.94 -2.38
CA ASP A 162 0.94 -53.02 -0.98
C ASP A 162 2.40 -52.59 -0.75
N SER A 163 3.24 -52.72 -1.77
CA SER A 163 4.63 -52.26 -1.76
C SER A 163 4.80 -50.79 -2.16
N ILE A 164 3.79 -50.18 -2.79
CA ILE A 164 3.77 -48.75 -3.20
C ILE A 164 2.56 -48.09 -2.56
N PRO A 165 2.71 -47.58 -1.33
CA PRO A 165 1.62 -46.92 -0.63
C PRO A 165 1.22 -45.61 -1.33
N GLY A 166 0.03 -45.09 -1.00
CA GLY A 166 -0.39 -43.80 -1.47
C GLY A 166 0.48 -42.66 -0.93
N GLU A 167 0.46 -41.55 -1.63
CA GLU A 167 1.26 -40.37 -1.26
C GLU A 167 0.76 -39.76 0.05
N HIS A 168 1.66 -39.12 0.81
CA HIS A 168 1.42 -38.55 2.12
C HIS A 168 2.08 -37.18 2.22
N LEU A 169 1.36 -36.21 2.76
CA LEU A 169 1.86 -34.90 3.14
C LEU A 169 1.63 -34.68 4.63
N LYS A 170 2.73 -34.43 5.36
CA LYS A 170 2.68 -34.00 6.77
C LYS A 170 3.60 -32.82 6.99
N LEU A 171 3.05 -31.72 7.48
CA LEU A 171 3.79 -30.50 7.80
C LEU A 171 3.18 -29.74 8.97
N THR A 172 4.00 -28.90 9.57
CA THR A 172 3.59 -27.90 10.56
C THR A 172 4.10 -26.51 10.13
N ALA A 173 3.33 -25.45 10.42
CA ALA A 173 3.74 -24.08 10.14
C ALA A 173 3.26 -23.10 11.20
N GLU A 174 4.11 -22.16 11.58
CA GLU A 174 3.77 -21.11 12.54
C GLU A 174 3.20 -19.88 11.83
N PHE A 175 2.25 -19.23 12.48
CA PHE A 175 1.70 -17.96 12.02
C PHE A 175 2.71 -16.84 12.30
N SER A 176 2.84 -15.92 11.34
CA SER A 176 3.69 -14.75 11.46
C SER A 176 2.97 -13.51 10.97
N VAL A 177 3.28 -12.36 11.56
CA VAL A 177 2.73 -11.05 11.20
C VAL A 177 3.85 -10.18 10.66
N SER A 178 3.65 -9.62 9.49
CA SER A 178 4.54 -8.63 8.89
C SER A 178 3.79 -7.86 7.80
N MET A 179 4.50 -7.16 6.94
CA MET A 179 3.95 -6.33 5.87
C MET A 179 4.61 -6.63 4.52
N ALA A 180 3.93 -6.33 3.44
CA ALA A 180 4.40 -6.62 2.08
C ALA A 180 5.72 -5.92 1.71
N LYS A 181 6.06 -4.81 2.39
CA LYS A 181 7.37 -4.15 2.26
C LYS A 181 8.54 -5.08 2.63
N VAL A 182 8.32 -6.00 3.58
CA VAL A 182 9.31 -6.99 4.01
C VAL A 182 9.29 -8.21 3.09
N ASN A 183 8.10 -8.75 2.83
CA ASN A 183 7.92 -9.89 1.93
C ASN A 183 6.52 -9.84 1.30
N SER A 184 6.43 -10.02 -0.02
CA SER A 184 5.19 -9.95 -0.79
C SER A 184 4.10 -10.95 -0.38
N MET A 185 4.44 -12.00 0.37
CA MET A 185 3.43 -12.93 0.92
C MET A 185 2.44 -12.25 1.89
N TYR A 186 2.82 -11.12 2.50
CA TYR A 186 1.98 -10.31 3.38
C TYR A 186 1.13 -9.28 2.63
N ASN A 187 0.87 -9.50 1.35
CA ASN A 187 0.08 -8.57 0.56
C ASN A 187 -1.40 -8.65 0.91
N VAL A 188 -2.04 -7.50 1.13
CA VAL A 188 -3.47 -7.40 1.48
C VAL A 188 -4.35 -6.98 0.31
N VAL A 189 -3.73 -6.50 -0.78
CA VAL A 189 -4.42 -6.07 -2.01
C VAL A 189 -3.83 -6.77 -3.23
N SER A 190 -4.68 -7.21 -4.14
CA SER A 190 -4.26 -7.69 -5.45
C SER A 190 -4.03 -6.54 -6.43
N LYS A 191 -4.76 -5.44 -6.24
CA LYS A 191 -4.64 -4.23 -7.06
C LYS A 191 -4.91 -2.99 -6.21
N CYS A 192 -4.03 -2.00 -6.32
CA CYS A 192 -4.26 -0.65 -5.81
C CYS A 192 -3.61 0.35 -6.76
N ALA A 193 -4.44 1.05 -7.51
CA ALA A 193 -3.99 2.00 -8.53
C ALA A 193 -4.90 3.23 -8.56
N TYR A 194 -4.40 4.31 -9.13
CA TYR A 194 -5.23 5.45 -9.48
C TYR A 194 -4.85 6.00 -10.85
N ALA A 195 -5.79 6.71 -11.46
CA ALA A 195 -5.58 7.54 -12.63
C ALA A 195 -6.05 8.97 -12.34
N ASN A 196 -5.61 9.94 -13.13
CA ASN A 196 -6.17 11.29 -13.05
C ASN A 196 -7.63 11.27 -13.52
N THR A 197 -8.51 11.97 -12.81
CA THR A 197 -9.92 12.08 -13.18
C THR A 197 -10.08 12.89 -14.47
N PRO A 198 -10.64 12.36 -15.57
CA PRO A 198 -10.83 13.09 -16.80
C PRO A 198 -11.71 14.32 -16.61
N ASP A 199 -11.37 15.43 -17.28
CA ASP A 199 -12.21 16.64 -17.34
C ASP A 199 -13.10 16.59 -18.57
N SER A 200 -14.26 15.95 -18.46
CA SER A 200 -15.18 15.72 -19.58
C SER A 200 -15.60 17.02 -20.28
N THR A 201 -15.75 18.11 -19.54
CA THR A 201 -16.12 19.41 -20.08
C THR A 201 -15.02 19.98 -20.97
N LYS A 202 -13.77 19.96 -20.48
CA LYS A 202 -12.62 20.43 -21.28
C LYS A 202 -12.31 19.49 -22.45
N ILE A 203 -12.49 18.17 -22.26
CA ILE A 203 -12.31 17.19 -23.33
C ILE A 203 -13.31 17.47 -24.47
N ALA A 204 -14.59 17.69 -24.13
CA ALA A 204 -15.62 18.01 -25.11
C ALA A 204 -15.27 19.31 -25.87
N ALA A 205 -14.94 20.39 -25.16
CA ALA A 205 -14.56 21.66 -25.77
C ALA A 205 -13.33 21.54 -26.68
N ALA A 206 -12.30 20.82 -26.26
CA ALA A 206 -11.11 20.57 -27.08
C ALA A 206 -11.40 19.73 -28.33
N TRP A 207 -12.34 18.78 -28.21
CA TRP A 207 -12.79 18.03 -29.38
C TRP A 207 -13.58 18.91 -30.36
N GLU A 208 -14.50 19.77 -29.89
CA GLU A 208 -15.27 20.68 -30.71
C GLU A 208 -14.36 21.63 -31.52
N GLU A 209 -13.35 22.21 -30.87
CA GLU A 209 -12.34 23.05 -31.52
C GLU A 209 -11.60 22.27 -32.62
N ARG A 210 -11.19 21.02 -32.34
CA ARG A 210 -10.53 20.16 -33.32
C ARG A 210 -11.42 19.78 -34.47
N LEU A 211 -12.70 19.43 -34.19
CA LEU A 211 -13.68 19.09 -35.18
C LEU A 211 -13.93 20.23 -36.14
N ALA A 212 -14.09 21.46 -35.65
CA ALA A 212 -14.24 22.65 -36.48
C ALA A 212 -13.11 22.81 -37.50
N LYS A 213 -11.87 22.55 -37.09
CA LYS A 213 -10.69 22.56 -38.01
C LYS A 213 -10.77 21.45 -39.05
N LEU A 214 -11.06 20.21 -38.63
CA LEU A 214 -11.18 19.07 -39.57
C LEU A 214 -12.27 19.27 -40.61
N VAL A 215 -13.39 19.87 -40.22
CA VAL A 215 -14.49 20.21 -41.13
C VAL A 215 -14.05 21.34 -42.10
N SER A 216 -13.33 22.35 -41.61
CA SER A 216 -12.81 23.42 -42.50
C SER A 216 -11.79 22.91 -43.51
N ASP A 217 -11.03 21.87 -43.15
CA ASP A 217 -10.06 21.21 -44.02
C ASP A 217 -10.70 20.23 -45.03
N GLY A 218 -12.03 20.07 -44.96
CA GLY A 218 -12.82 19.27 -45.93
C GLY A 218 -12.68 17.77 -45.73
N MET A 219 -12.36 17.31 -44.50
CA MET A 219 -12.23 15.89 -44.22
C MET A 219 -13.56 15.13 -44.27
N THR A 220 -13.50 13.89 -44.72
CA THR A 220 -14.66 13.00 -44.79
C THR A 220 -15.07 12.51 -43.37
N GLU A 221 -16.31 12.05 -43.26
CA GLU A 221 -16.83 11.53 -41.99
C GLU A 221 -15.98 10.34 -41.43
N GLN A 222 -15.45 9.50 -42.32
CA GLN A 222 -14.59 8.38 -41.92
C GLN A 222 -13.26 8.87 -41.32
N GLU A 223 -12.64 9.88 -41.93
CA GLU A 223 -11.41 10.51 -41.41
C GLU A 223 -11.66 11.22 -40.07
N ILE A 224 -12.81 11.93 -39.96
CA ILE A 224 -13.21 12.57 -38.69
C ILE A 224 -13.38 11.52 -37.59
N ASN A 225 -14.01 10.37 -37.85
CA ASN A 225 -14.16 9.29 -36.89
C ASN A 225 -12.81 8.69 -36.48
N PHE A 226 -11.88 8.52 -37.42
CA PHE A 226 -10.52 8.10 -37.12
C PHE A 226 -9.81 9.11 -36.20
N HIS A 227 -9.88 10.40 -36.49
CA HIS A 227 -9.34 11.46 -35.68
C HIS A 227 -9.95 11.54 -34.27
N LYS A 228 -11.26 11.28 -34.15
CA LYS A 228 -11.98 11.22 -32.88
C LYS A 228 -11.49 10.07 -32.02
N ASN A 229 -11.34 8.88 -32.59
CA ASN A 229 -10.80 7.73 -31.85
C ASN A 229 -9.36 7.99 -31.40
N ASN A 230 -8.54 8.57 -32.28
CA ASN A 230 -7.16 8.94 -31.94
C ASN A 230 -7.09 9.98 -30.83
N PHE A 231 -7.93 11.03 -30.91
CA PHE A 231 -8.05 12.05 -29.87
C PHE A 231 -8.44 11.44 -28.53
N ASN A 232 -9.48 10.60 -28.50
CA ASN A 232 -9.96 9.98 -27.26
C ASN A 232 -8.91 9.05 -26.63
N THR A 233 -8.14 8.36 -27.46
CA THR A 233 -7.12 7.40 -26.98
C THR A 233 -5.84 8.09 -26.49
N LEU A 234 -5.48 9.23 -27.06
CA LEU A 234 -4.21 9.90 -26.81
C LEU A 234 -4.37 11.26 -26.11
N ASP A 235 -4.90 12.26 -26.83
CA ASP A 235 -4.90 13.65 -26.38
C ASP A 235 -5.86 13.91 -25.22
N ALA A 236 -7.05 13.29 -25.25
CA ALA A 236 -8.06 13.42 -24.21
C ALA A 236 -7.56 12.92 -22.85
N GLN A 237 -6.66 11.91 -22.84
CA GLN A 237 -6.07 11.37 -21.59
C GLN A 237 -5.19 12.38 -20.86
N ARG A 238 -4.75 13.45 -21.52
CA ARG A 238 -3.94 14.52 -20.94
C ARG A 238 -4.80 15.65 -20.37
N ILE A 239 -6.11 15.63 -20.60
CA ILE A 239 -7.06 16.64 -20.15
C ILE A 239 -7.79 16.10 -18.92
N PHE A 240 -7.30 16.47 -17.73
CA PHE A 240 -7.81 15.96 -16.45
C PHE A 240 -8.04 17.08 -15.45
N LYS A 241 -8.82 16.78 -14.42
CA LYS A 241 -9.07 17.67 -13.29
C LYS A 241 -7.84 17.68 -12.37
N PRO A 242 -7.21 18.83 -12.09
CA PRO A 242 -6.13 18.92 -11.11
C PRO A 242 -6.58 18.41 -9.74
N GLU A 243 -5.67 17.77 -9.02
CA GLU A 243 -5.90 17.29 -7.64
C GLU A 243 -7.14 16.37 -7.49
N SER A 244 -7.43 15.56 -8.51
CA SER A 244 -8.53 14.58 -8.51
C SER A 244 -8.07 13.26 -9.13
N PHE A 245 -8.32 12.15 -8.40
CA PHE A 245 -7.77 10.83 -8.71
C PHE A 245 -8.85 9.76 -8.58
N ASP A 246 -9.01 8.95 -9.62
CA ASP A 246 -9.92 7.81 -9.65
C ASP A 246 -9.16 6.56 -9.19
N PHE A 247 -9.44 6.12 -7.97
CA PHE A 247 -8.83 4.96 -7.35
C PHE A 247 -9.59 3.68 -7.68
N VAL A 248 -8.82 2.60 -7.83
CA VAL A 248 -9.32 1.23 -7.90
C VAL A 248 -8.54 0.39 -6.90
N VAL A 249 -9.24 -0.20 -5.94
CA VAL A 249 -8.69 -1.08 -4.90
C VAL A 249 -9.37 -2.44 -5.00
N GLN A 250 -8.58 -3.51 -5.02
CA GLN A 250 -9.06 -4.88 -5.03
C GLN A 250 -8.40 -5.66 -3.90
N THR A 251 -9.20 -6.12 -2.96
CA THR A 251 -8.72 -6.90 -1.82
C THR A 251 -8.28 -8.32 -2.23
N VAL A 252 -7.42 -8.92 -1.40
CA VAL A 252 -7.13 -10.36 -1.41
C VAL A 252 -8.17 -11.15 -0.61
N GLY A 253 -9.03 -10.45 0.16
CA GLY A 253 -10.16 -11.04 0.90
C GLY A 253 -10.00 -11.07 2.42
N VAL A 254 -8.80 -10.83 2.97
CA VAL A 254 -8.56 -10.79 4.44
C VAL A 254 -9.23 -9.58 5.07
N TYR A 255 -9.01 -8.40 4.50
CA TYR A 255 -9.69 -7.15 4.87
C TYR A 255 -10.64 -6.74 3.75
N ASP A 256 -11.76 -6.12 4.08
CA ASP A 256 -12.59 -5.44 3.07
C ASP A 256 -11.90 -4.17 2.55
N ASN A 257 -12.28 -3.73 1.35
CA ASN A 257 -11.64 -2.62 0.67
C ASN A 257 -11.65 -1.31 1.48
N ARG A 258 -12.74 -1.01 2.19
CA ARG A 258 -12.85 0.20 3.00
C ARG A 258 -11.96 0.12 4.23
N SER A 259 -11.89 -1.03 4.88
CA SER A 259 -10.96 -1.29 5.99
C SER A 259 -9.50 -1.15 5.55
N ILE A 260 -9.14 -1.58 4.34
CA ILE A 260 -7.79 -1.40 3.78
C ILE A 260 -7.47 0.10 3.66
N ILE A 261 -8.38 0.92 3.15
CA ILE A 261 -8.17 2.37 3.02
C ILE A 261 -8.02 3.01 4.41
N LYS A 262 -8.89 2.66 5.37
CA LYS A 262 -8.77 3.13 6.77
C LYS A 262 -7.45 2.74 7.40
N LYS A 263 -7.04 1.47 7.28
CA LYS A 263 -5.74 1.00 7.78
C LYS A 263 -4.58 1.74 7.12
N GLY A 264 -4.64 1.98 5.82
CA GLY A 264 -3.63 2.78 5.10
C GLY A 264 -3.53 4.22 5.64
N CYS A 265 -4.67 4.86 5.90
CA CYS A 265 -4.70 6.19 6.52
C CYS A 265 -4.14 6.16 7.96
N ALA A 266 -4.49 5.14 8.76
CA ALA A 266 -3.99 5.00 10.13
C ALA A 266 -2.46 4.79 10.17
N VAL A 267 -1.92 3.96 9.26
CA VAL A 267 -0.46 3.77 9.14
C VAL A 267 0.22 5.10 8.81
N LEU A 268 -0.31 5.89 7.87
CA LEU A 268 0.24 7.21 7.54
C LEU A 268 0.18 8.18 8.72
N GLN A 269 -0.95 8.22 9.43
CA GLN A 269 -1.09 9.06 10.63
C GLN A 269 -0.04 8.70 11.69
N ASN A 270 0.13 7.40 11.97
CA ASN A 270 1.12 6.91 12.93
C ASN A 270 2.56 7.25 12.51
N LYS A 271 2.89 7.15 11.22
CA LYS A 271 4.20 7.55 10.70
C LYS A 271 4.47 9.04 10.91
N PHE A 272 3.48 9.91 10.67
CA PHE A 272 3.65 11.36 10.94
C PHE A 272 3.77 11.67 12.43
N VAL A 273 3.04 10.96 13.31
CA VAL A 273 3.22 11.08 14.77
C VAL A 273 4.64 10.66 15.18
N ALA A 274 5.09 9.49 14.73
CA ALA A 274 6.44 9.01 15.01
C ALA A 274 7.52 9.98 14.49
N MET A 275 7.31 10.60 13.33
CA MET A 275 8.21 11.62 12.79
C MET A 275 8.24 12.87 13.68
N ILE A 276 7.10 13.35 14.17
CA ILE A 276 7.01 14.49 15.10
C ILE A 276 7.77 14.17 16.39
N ASP A 277 7.60 12.96 16.94
CA ASP A 277 8.29 12.53 18.15
C ASP A 277 9.80 12.45 17.94
N ALA A 278 10.25 11.95 16.79
CA ALA A 278 11.66 11.90 16.40
C ALA A 278 12.27 13.30 16.25
N ILE A 279 11.52 14.27 15.68
CA ILE A 279 11.95 15.68 15.56
C ILE A 279 12.06 16.32 16.96
N ASN A 280 11.08 16.12 17.82
CA ASN A 280 11.06 16.67 19.19
C ASN A 280 12.18 16.09 20.05
N SER A 281 12.53 14.83 19.84
CA SER A 281 13.60 14.11 20.55
C SER A 281 15.00 14.35 19.96
N ASP A 282 15.16 15.25 19.00
CA ASP A 282 16.43 15.53 18.30
C ASP A 282 17.07 14.32 17.57
N ILE A 283 16.26 13.28 17.26
CA ILE A 283 16.73 12.10 16.53
C ILE A 283 16.91 12.42 15.04
N VAL A 284 16.03 13.26 14.48
CA VAL A 284 16.13 13.69 13.09
C VAL A 284 17.33 14.62 12.91
N GLN A 285 18.27 14.20 12.10
CA GLN A 285 19.47 14.98 11.80
C GLN A 285 19.09 16.15 10.88
N ILE A 286 19.38 17.38 11.33
CA ILE A 286 19.15 18.63 10.60
C ILE A 286 20.48 19.41 10.62
N ASP A 287 21.16 19.42 9.49
CA ASP A 287 22.47 20.05 9.38
C ASP A 287 22.46 21.18 8.35
N ARG A 288 23.32 22.17 8.57
CA ARG A 288 23.58 23.20 7.56
C ARG A 288 24.24 22.51 6.36
N SER A 289 23.73 22.73 5.17
CA SER A 289 24.25 22.11 3.97
C SER A 289 25.53 22.81 3.49
N ASP A 290 26.57 22.05 3.18
CA ASP A 290 27.84 22.56 2.62
C ASP A 290 27.80 22.81 1.11
N THR A 291 26.60 23.03 0.55
CA THR A 291 26.41 23.27 -0.88
C THR A 291 26.56 24.74 -1.22
N THR A 292 26.57 25.05 -2.55
CA THR A 292 26.62 26.42 -3.08
C THR A 292 25.39 27.28 -2.79
N MET A 293 24.35 26.68 -2.14
CA MET A 293 23.13 27.38 -1.76
C MET A 293 23.30 28.03 -0.37
N ASP A 294 23.05 29.33 -0.29
CA ASP A 294 23.04 30.06 1.00
C ASP A 294 21.84 29.65 1.86
N ASN A 295 22.01 29.73 3.19
CA ASN A 295 20.96 29.49 4.20
C ASN A 295 20.25 28.15 4.06
N CYS A 296 20.98 27.12 3.64
CA CYS A 296 20.49 25.81 3.26
C CYS A 296 20.65 24.80 4.41
N TYR A 297 19.62 23.99 4.62
CA TYR A 297 19.59 22.91 5.60
C TYR A 297 19.18 21.61 4.94
N ASP A 298 19.87 20.54 5.29
CA ASP A 298 19.57 19.17 4.90
C ASP A 298 18.94 18.43 6.08
N ILE A 299 17.77 17.87 5.86
CA ILE A 299 16.99 17.11 6.83
C ILE A 299 17.05 15.66 6.41
N MET A 300 17.71 14.82 7.21
CA MET A 300 17.86 13.41 6.93
C MET A 300 16.65 12.63 7.47
N LEU A 301 16.03 11.86 6.60
CA LEU A 301 14.92 10.96 6.92
C LEU A 301 15.42 9.52 6.84
N GLU A 302 15.65 8.90 8.01
CA GLU A 302 16.07 7.50 8.09
C GLU A 302 14.90 6.57 7.77
N ASP A 303 15.18 5.49 7.02
CA ASP A 303 14.25 4.44 6.60
C ASP A 303 12.99 4.92 5.87
N GLU A 304 12.97 6.20 5.45
CA GLU A 304 11.87 6.80 4.69
C GLU A 304 12.28 7.05 3.22
N ASP A 305 11.28 6.97 2.37
CA ASP A 305 11.42 7.14 0.93
C ASP A 305 10.47 8.22 0.37
N TYR A 306 10.22 8.13 -0.93
CA TYR A 306 9.28 9.00 -1.63
C TYR A 306 7.89 9.05 -1.01
N THR A 307 7.47 8.05 -0.22
CA THR A 307 6.13 7.97 0.36
C THR A 307 5.90 9.12 1.36
N ILE A 308 6.75 9.21 2.37
CA ILE A 308 6.66 10.26 3.39
C ILE A 308 7.39 11.53 2.92
N GLY A 309 8.57 11.38 2.32
CA GLY A 309 9.40 12.51 1.93
C GLY A 309 8.72 13.45 0.92
N LYS A 310 7.99 12.91 -0.06
CA LYS A 310 7.24 13.73 -1.03
C LYS A 310 6.01 14.42 -0.44
N VAL A 311 5.39 13.83 0.57
CA VAL A 311 4.28 14.49 1.27
C VAL A 311 4.79 15.68 2.07
N ILE A 312 5.87 15.49 2.85
CA ILE A 312 6.47 16.58 3.65
C ILE A 312 6.99 17.69 2.71
N GLU A 313 7.74 17.33 1.66
CA GLU A 313 8.21 18.29 0.66
C GLU A 313 7.06 19.12 0.09
N PHE A 314 5.98 18.47 -0.34
CA PHE A 314 4.81 19.17 -0.89
C PHE A 314 4.21 20.16 0.09
N VAL A 315 4.01 19.75 1.35
CA VAL A 315 3.41 20.64 2.36
C VAL A 315 4.34 21.82 2.69
N LEU A 316 5.65 21.57 2.82
CA LEU A 316 6.65 22.62 3.01
C LEU A 316 6.68 23.60 1.83
N TYR A 317 6.71 23.06 0.61
CA TYR A 317 6.69 23.86 -0.62
C TYR A 317 5.43 24.73 -0.70
N LYS A 318 4.27 24.13 -0.47
CA LYS A 318 2.98 24.82 -0.59
C LYS A 318 2.80 25.89 0.49
N SER A 319 3.19 25.59 1.74
CA SER A 319 3.00 26.50 2.88
C SER A 319 4.05 27.59 2.92
N TYR A 320 5.31 27.24 2.74
CA TYR A 320 6.43 28.13 3.05
C TYR A 320 7.20 28.68 1.84
N TYR A 321 7.16 27.98 0.69
CA TYR A 321 7.74 28.50 -0.55
C TYR A 321 6.71 29.32 -1.34
N GLU A 322 5.54 28.75 -1.66
CA GLU A 322 4.49 29.47 -2.41
C GLU A 322 3.70 30.44 -1.51
N GLY A 323 3.33 30.00 -0.30
CA GLY A 323 2.48 30.74 0.62
C GLY A 323 3.22 31.87 1.32
N GLU A 324 3.96 31.55 2.37
CA GLU A 324 4.61 32.52 3.24
C GLU A 324 5.88 33.14 2.61
N LYS A 325 6.42 32.54 1.55
CA LYS A 325 7.69 32.94 0.88
C LYS A 325 8.89 32.99 1.85
N ALA A 326 8.81 32.17 2.91
CA ALA A 326 9.90 32.05 3.88
C ALA A 326 11.07 31.20 3.33
N LEU A 327 10.77 30.28 2.41
CA LEU A 327 11.78 29.45 1.72
C LEU A 327 12.05 29.99 0.32
N SER A 328 13.32 29.93 -0.09
CA SER A 328 13.79 30.16 -1.46
C SER A 328 13.94 28.86 -2.25
N PHE A 329 14.04 27.71 -1.55
CA PHE A 329 14.11 26.39 -2.13
C PHE A 329 13.51 25.34 -1.19
N CYS A 330 12.84 24.33 -1.77
CA CYS A 330 12.42 23.13 -1.08
C CYS A 330 12.47 21.95 -2.08
N GLY A 331 13.14 20.86 -1.71
CA GLY A 331 13.25 19.69 -2.57
C GLY A 331 13.56 18.41 -1.80
N PHE A 332 13.06 17.29 -2.30
CA PHE A 332 13.30 15.94 -1.77
C PHE A 332 14.25 15.18 -2.69
N LYS A 333 15.18 14.42 -2.11
CA LYS A 333 16.11 13.56 -2.85
C LYS A 333 16.38 12.26 -2.10
N LYS A 334 16.32 11.15 -2.82
CA LYS A 334 16.91 9.86 -2.47
C LYS A 334 18.06 9.59 -3.41
N PHE A 335 19.28 9.51 -2.90
CA PHE A 335 20.49 9.43 -3.74
C PHE A 335 20.57 8.10 -4.49
N HIS A 336 20.21 7.01 -3.83
CA HIS A 336 20.20 5.69 -4.44
C HIS A 336 19.09 4.83 -3.81
N PRO A 337 18.41 3.96 -4.58
CA PRO A 337 17.37 3.08 -4.05
C PRO A 337 17.80 2.17 -2.89
N HIS A 338 19.06 1.75 -2.87
CA HIS A 338 19.61 0.87 -1.83
C HIS A 338 20.02 1.60 -0.53
N LEU A 339 20.10 2.92 -0.54
CA LEU A 339 20.33 3.66 0.69
C LEU A 339 19.06 3.67 1.55
N SER A 340 19.19 3.48 2.86
CA SER A 340 18.06 3.53 3.78
C SER A 340 17.50 4.95 3.89
N HIS A 341 18.36 5.96 3.96
CA HIS A 341 18.00 7.36 4.16
C HIS A 341 17.62 8.11 2.87
N SER A 342 16.85 9.17 3.06
CA SER A 342 16.54 10.19 2.06
C SER A 342 16.70 11.57 2.68
N ILE A 343 16.73 12.63 1.86
CA ILE A 343 16.99 13.99 2.32
C ILE A 343 15.91 14.95 1.80
N ILE A 344 15.40 15.79 2.69
CA ILE A 344 14.67 16.99 2.33
C ILE A 344 15.65 18.17 2.48
N ARG A 345 15.85 18.92 1.42
CA ARG A 345 16.65 20.14 1.41
C ARG A 345 15.74 21.35 1.37
N ILE A 346 15.97 22.28 2.28
CA ILE A 346 15.31 23.59 2.28
C ILE A 346 16.35 24.71 2.37
N ALA A 347 16.07 25.81 1.71
CA ALA A 347 16.86 27.03 1.86
C ALA A 347 15.94 28.20 2.25
N PHE A 348 16.35 28.98 3.23
CA PHE A 348 15.60 30.15 3.66
C PHE A 348 15.83 31.34 2.73
N ALA A 349 14.80 32.16 2.55
CA ALA A 349 14.89 33.40 1.78
C ALA A 349 15.77 34.47 2.49
N ARG A 350 16.00 34.30 3.81
CA ARG A 350 16.81 35.20 4.64
C ARG A 350 17.71 34.38 5.54
N ASP A 351 18.84 34.93 5.93
CA ASP A 351 19.70 34.29 6.93
C ASP A 351 19.03 34.36 8.31
N LEU A 352 18.86 33.20 8.92
CA LEU A 352 18.30 33.03 10.27
C LEU A 352 19.39 32.80 11.35
N GLY A 353 20.65 32.78 10.95
CA GLY A 353 21.76 32.53 11.88
C GLY A 353 21.58 31.24 12.68
N ASN A 354 21.71 31.34 14.00
CA ASN A 354 21.58 30.19 14.91
C ASN A 354 20.14 29.68 15.11
N GLU A 355 19.12 30.43 14.68
CA GLU A 355 17.72 30.00 14.83
C GLU A 355 17.26 29.09 13.67
N GLY A 356 18.03 29.02 12.58
CA GLY A 356 17.63 28.28 11.39
C GLY A 356 17.25 26.83 11.65
N ARG A 357 18.02 26.10 12.48
CA ARG A 357 17.71 24.71 12.84
C ARG A 357 16.37 24.58 13.60
N ARG A 358 16.10 25.50 14.52
CA ARG A 358 14.84 25.52 15.28
C ARG A 358 13.65 25.79 14.35
N VAL A 359 13.78 26.77 13.47
CA VAL A 359 12.72 27.09 12.50
C VAL A 359 12.48 25.92 11.54
N CYS A 360 13.55 25.20 11.11
CA CYS A 360 13.37 23.96 10.35
C CYS A 360 12.49 22.93 11.08
N LYS A 361 12.76 22.71 12.39
CA LYS A 361 11.96 21.77 13.19
C LYS A 361 10.50 22.20 13.26
N ASP A 362 10.23 23.47 13.56
CA ASP A 362 8.88 24.00 13.68
C ASP A 362 8.12 23.84 12.35
N MET A 363 8.76 24.11 11.20
CA MET A 363 8.16 23.90 9.87
C MET A 363 7.89 22.41 9.56
N LEU A 364 8.80 21.52 9.95
CA LEU A 364 8.61 20.08 9.75
C LEU A 364 7.45 19.54 10.58
N ILE A 365 7.37 19.93 11.86
CA ILE A 365 6.27 19.54 12.76
C ILE A 365 4.94 20.03 12.19
N ASP A 366 4.88 21.26 11.73
CA ASP A 366 3.67 21.81 11.11
C ASP A 366 3.30 21.04 9.82
N ALA A 367 4.28 20.71 8.97
CA ALA A 367 4.05 19.93 7.76
C ALA A 367 3.50 18.53 8.09
N CYS A 368 4.06 17.86 9.08
CA CYS A 368 3.57 16.55 9.55
C CYS A 368 2.15 16.64 10.10
N ASN A 369 1.83 17.66 10.90
CA ASN A 369 0.50 17.88 11.45
C ASN A 369 -0.53 18.14 10.34
N GLN A 370 -0.19 18.94 9.33
CA GLN A 370 -1.07 19.19 8.19
C GLN A 370 -1.35 17.90 7.41
N ALA A 371 -0.32 17.10 7.11
CA ALA A 371 -0.45 15.83 6.41
C ALA A 371 -1.31 14.83 7.22
N GLN A 372 -1.04 14.68 8.52
CA GLN A 372 -1.85 13.87 9.43
C GLN A 372 -3.33 14.28 9.41
N GLY A 373 -3.60 15.60 9.46
CA GLY A 373 -4.95 16.13 9.40
C GLY A 373 -5.70 15.78 8.11
N VAL A 374 -5.01 15.71 6.97
CA VAL A 374 -5.61 15.27 5.71
C VAL A 374 -6.00 13.79 5.77
N TYR A 375 -5.11 12.91 6.24
CA TYR A 375 -5.40 11.47 6.34
C TYR A 375 -6.44 11.16 7.41
N SER A 376 -6.53 11.96 8.49
CA SER A 376 -7.61 11.87 9.48
C SER A 376 -8.98 12.17 8.85
N LYS A 377 -9.06 13.17 7.98
CA LYS A 377 -10.29 13.47 7.24
C LYS A 377 -10.67 12.34 6.27
N ILE A 378 -9.69 11.83 5.50
CA ILE A 378 -9.93 10.71 4.58
C ILE A 378 -10.40 9.48 5.36
N PHE A 379 -9.76 9.15 6.48
CA PHE A 379 -10.18 8.04 7.36
C PHE A 379 -11.64 8.15 7.78
N GLY A 380 -12.11 9.35 8.14
CA GLY A 380 -13.48 9.59 8.57
C GLY A 380 -14.54 9.51 7.46
N MET A 381 -14.14 9.40 6.18
CA MET A 381 -15.04 9.32 5.03
C MET A 381 -15.40 7.89 4.63
N PHE A 382 -14.67 6.90 5.10
CA PHE A 382 -14.89 5.48 4.89
C PHE A 382 -15.39 4.78 6.17
#